data_ac2e916e5f10c281fee4dfdeef1baa19
#
_entry.id   ac2e916e5f10c281fee4dfdeef1baa19
#
_cell.length_a   1.000
_cell.length_b   1.000
_cell.length_c   1.000
_cell.angle_alpha   90.00
_cell.angle_beta   90.00
_cell.angle_gamma   90.00
#
_symmetry.space_group_name_H-M   'P 1'
#
loop_
_entity.id
_entity.type
_entity.pdbx_description
1 polymer ?
#
loop_
_entity_poly.entity_id
_entity_poly.type
_entity_poly.pdbx_seq_one_letter_code
_entity_poly.pdbx_strand_id
1 'polypeptide(L)'
;QSKVVTERDWRSGYLEQDPKFNENESISDFIYSINNVQQQLIREYEEVIGNEHPDERRLNYLMDELSNQNAWEYEFEIKSILGRLGIEHLDQKIKTLSGGQRKRLALAKLLIDDPDVYILDEPTNHLDIEMLEWLEDWLNHFQGAVLIVSHDRVFLDNTVTSILELDST
;
A
#
# COMPACT_ATOMS: atom_id res chain seq x y z
N GLN A 1 -15.51 22.69 -2.74
CA GLN A 1 -14.81 21.67 -1.94
C GLN A 1 -15.86 21.00 -1.04
N SER A 2 -16.27 19.79 -1.44
CA SER A 2 -17.20 19.00 -0.62
C SER A 2 -16.42 18.39 0.54
N LYS A 3 -16.83 18.69 1.76
CA LYS A 3 -16.21 18.14 2.96
C LYS A 3 -16.93 16.83 3.30
N VAL A 4 -16.22 15.71 3.21
CA VAL A 4 -16.72 14.42 3.72
C VAL A 4 -16.62 14.48 5.25
N VAL A 5 -17.75 14.38 5.92
CA VAL A 5 -17.83 14.35 7.39
C VAL A 5 -18.08 12.89 7.77
N THR A 6 -17.14 12.28 8.50
CA THR A 6 -17.29 10.96 9.10
C THR A 6 -17.65 11.08 10.58
N GLU A 7 -18.56 10.25 11.06
CA GLU A 7 -18.97 10.23 12.48
C GLU A 7 -17.91 9.57 13.40
N ARG A 8 -16.85 9.00 12.83
CA ARG A 8 -15.73 8.37 13.54
C ARG A 8 -14.42 8.84 12.91
N ASP A 9 -13.33 8.78 13.65
CA ASP A 9 -11.96 9.07 13.18
C ASP A 9 -11.44 7.97 12.22
N TRP A 10 -12.17 7.72 11.14
CA TRP A 10 -11.78 6.75 10.11
C TRP A 10 -10.69 7.34 9.23
N ARG A 11 -9.65 6.55 9.03
CA ARG A 11 -8.60 6.86 8.05
C ARG A 11 -9.08 6.43 6.67
N SER A 12 -9.13 7.36 5.74
CA SER A 12 -9.44 7.08 4.34
C SER A 12 -8.18 7.11 3.49
N GLY A 13 -8.02 6.11 2.64
CA GLY A 13 -6.97 6.06 1.63
C GLY A 13 -7.55 6.26 0.23
N TYR A 14 -6.88 7.06 -0.58
CA TYR A 14 -7.35 7.41 -1.91
C TYR A 14 -6.32 7.04 -2.99
N LEU A 15 -6.73 6.24 -3.96
CA LEU A 15 -5.99 6.00 -5.19
C LEU A 15 -6.47 6.97 -6.26
N GLU A 16 -5.67 7.99 -6.54
CA GLU A 16 -5.95 8.97 -7.60
C GLU A 16 -5.75 8.35 -8.99
N GLN A 17 -6.47 8.85 -9.98
CA GLN A 17 -6.29 8.47 -11.39
C GLN A 17 -4.87 8.80 -11.87
N ASP A 18 -4.33 9.94 -11.45
CA ASP A 18 -2.96 10.39 -11.76
C ASP A 18 -2.20 10.72 -10.47
N PRO A 19 -1.62 9.71 -9.79
CA PRO A 19 -0.96 9.92 -8.52
C PRO A 19 0.32 10.75 -8.67
N LYS A 20 0.49 11.72 -7.77
CA LYS A 20 1.65 12.61 -7.74
C LYS A 20 2.72 12.08 -6.80
N PHE A 21 3.96 12.18 -7.23
CA PHE A 21 5.13 11.72 -6.49
C PHE A 21 6.23 12.78 -6.42
N ASN A 22 7.09 12.65 -5.42
CA ASN A 22 8.39 13.27 -5.44
C ASN A 22 9.30 12.45 -6.39
N GLU A 23 9.54 12.96 -7.57
CA GLU A 23 10.24 12.22 -8.65
C GLU A 23 11.69 11.84 -8.32
N ASN A 24 12.33 12.53 -7.38
CA ASN A 24 13.71 12.26 -6.97
C ASN A 24 13.81 11.23 -5.82
N GLU A 25 12.70 10.84 -5.27
CA GLU A 25 12.60 9.82 -4.22
C GLU A 25 12.80 8.40 -4.81
N SER A 26 13.37 7.49 -4.03
CA SER A 26 13.38 6.08 -4.40
C SER A 26 12.04 5.41 -4.08
N ILE A 27 11.78 4.27 -4.71
CA ILE A 27 10.60 3.46 -4.36
C ILE A 27 10.65 3.06 -2.88
N SER A 28 11.84 2.68 -2.39
CA SER A 28 12.05 2.34 -0.98
C SER A 28 11.68 3.50 -0.06
N ASP A 29 12.21 4.71 -0.32
CA ASP A 29 11.89 5.88 0.49
C ASP A 29 10.38 6.17 0.52
N PHE A 30 9.71 6.04 -0.63
CA PHE A 30 8.27 6.25 -0.75
C PHE A 30 7.46 5.21 0.03
N ILE A 31 7.76 3.91 -0.13
CA ILE A 31 7.04 2.82 0.54
C ILE A 31 7.25 2.87 2.05
N TYR A 32 8.49 3.07 2.49
CA TYR A 32 8.84 3.10 3.91
C TYR A 32 8.77 4.50 4.55
N SER A 33 8.07 5.44 3.92
CA SER A 33 7.81 6.78 4.48
C SER A 33 6.76 6.78 5.59
N ILE A 34 6.04 5.68 5.81
CA ILE A 34 5.10 5.53 6.90
C ILE A 34 5.89 5.50 8.21
N ASN A 35 5.54 6.40 9.11
CA ASN A 35 6.21 6.48 10.41
C ASN A 35 5.40 5.71 11.46
N ASN A 36 5.35 4.38 11.32
CA ASN A 36 4.76 3.50 12.33
C ASN A 36 5.84 2.78 13.16
N VAL A 37 5.41 2.17 14.26
CA VAL A 37 6.31 1.49 15.21
C VAL A 37 7.06 0.34 14.53
N GLN A 38 6.40 -0.45 13.70
CA GLN A 38 7.01 -1.59 13.02
C GLN A 38 8.14 -1.14 12.10
N GLN A 39 7.94 -0.12 11.28
CA GLN A 39 8.99 0.40 10.38
C GLN A 39 10.16 1.03 11.15
N GLN A 40 9.90 1.71 12.25
CA GLN A 40 10.98 2.25 13.10
C GLN A 40 11.85 1.12 13.67
N LEU A 41 11.22 0.07 14.17
CA LEU A 41 11.93 -1.10 14.72
C LEU A 41 12.73 -1.84 13.64
N ILE A 42 12.18 -2.02 12.45
CA ILE A 42 12.87 -2.66 11.32
C ILE A 42 14.11 -1.86 10.92
N ARG A 43 13.98 -0.55 10.76
CA ARG A 43 15.11 0.32 10.40
C ARG A 43 16.21 0.28 11.46
N GLU A 44 15.84 0.38 12.74
CA GLU A 44 16.82 0.34 13.83
C GLU A 44 17.53 -1.01 13.89
N TYR A 45 16.80 -2.10 13.65
CA TYR A 45 17.39 -3.45 13.58
C TYR A 45 18.39 -3.55 12.42
N GLU A 46 18.02 -3.09 11.22
CA GLU A 46 18.92 -3.10 10.05
C GLU A 46 20.17 -2.25 10.27
N GLU A 47 20.04 -1.11 10.94
CA GLU A 47 21.18 -0.25 11.30
C GLU A 47 22.12 -0.97 12.28
N VAL A 48 21.59 -1.63 13.29
CA VAL A 48 22.41 -2.34 14.30
C VAL A 48 23.13 -3.53 13.68
N ILE A 49 22.46 -4.35 12.86
CA ILE A 49 23.13 -5.50 12.22
C ILE A 49 24.12 -5.10 11.13
N GLY A 50 23.96 -3.93 10.52
CA GLY A 50 24.88 -3.38 9.52
C GLY A 50 26.22 -2.90 10.10
N ASN A 51 26.36 -2.79 11.42
CA ASN A 51 27.62 -2.41 12.06
C ASN A 51 28.60 -3.58 12.08
N GLU A 52 29.89 -3.30 11.92
CA GLU A 52 30.95 -4.33 12.00
C GLU A 52 31.00 -5.05 13.35
N HIS A 53 30.58 -4.37 14.43
CA HIS A 53 30.49 -4.89 15.80
C HIS A 53 29.13 -4.54 16.40
N PRO A 54 28.07 -5.33 16.13
CA PRO A 54 26.73 -5.04 16.64
C PRO A 54 26.67 -5.15 18.17
N ASP A 55 25.94 -4.25 18.80
CA ASP A 55 25.62 -4.36 20.24
C ASP A 55 24.62 -5.50 20.46
N GLU A 56 25.12 -6.63 20.99
CA GLU A 56 24.31 -7.83 21.24
C GLU A 56 23.10 -7.56 22.17
N ARG A 57 23.22 -6.67 23.15
CA ARG A 57 22.09 -6.34 24.03
C ARG A 57 21.02 -5.58 23.32
N ARG A 58 21.44 -4.61 22.49
CA ARG A 58 20.50 -3.84 21.67
C ARG A 58 19.83 -4.73 20.64
N LEU A 59 20.59 -5.61 20.00
CA LEU A 59 20.08 -6.56 19.01
C LEU A 59 19.00 -7.47 19.63
N ASN A 60 19.27 -8.08 20.79
CA ASN A 60 18.30 -8.93 21.48
C ASN A 60 17.03 -8.16 21.85
N TYR A 61 17.16 -6.95 22.37
CA TYR A 61 16.01 -6.10 22.67
C TYR A 61 15.16 -5.81 21.43
N LEU A 62 15.81 -5.45 20.30
CA LEU A 62 15.08 -5.17 19.04
C LEU A 62 14.40 -6.42 18.48
N MET A 63 15.02 -7.60 18.58
CA MET A 63 14.40 -8.86 18.15
C MET A 63 13.14 -9.18 18.97
N ASP A 64 13.17 -8.95 20.28
CA ASP A 64 11.99 -9.13 21.14
C ASP A 64 10.90 -8.13 20.80
N GLU A 65 11.23 -6.85 20.60
CA GLU A 65 10.25 -5.82 20.22
C GLU A 65 9.66 -6.06 18.81
N LEU A 66 10.48 -6.45 17.83
CA LEU A 66 10.02 -6.82 16.48
C LEU A 66 9.00 -7.97 16.53
N SER A 67 9.24 -8.96 17.38
CA SER A 67 8.33 -10.08 17.59
C SER A 67 7.03 -9.63 18.31
N ASN A 68 7.15 -8.82 19.35
CA ASN A 68 6.01 -8.32 20.13
C ASN A 68 5.08 -7.43 19.30
N GLN A 69 5.64 -6.67 18.34
CA GLN A 69 4.89 -5.76 17.47
C GLN A 69 4.48 -6.39 16.14
N ASN A 70 4.70 -7.69 15.94
CA ASN A 70 4.48 -8.42 14.68
C ASN A 70 5.14 -7.73 13.46
N ALA A 71 6.32 -7.14 13.69
CA ALA A 71 6.98 -6.34 12.64
C ALA A 71 7.55 -7.21 11.51
N TRP A 72 7.85 -8.47 11.78
CA TRP A 72 8.29 -9.42 10.76
C TRP A 72 7.16 -9.78 9.80
N GLU A 73 5.96 -10.02 10.30
CA GLU A 73 4.77 -10.26 9.48
C GLU A 73 4.44 -9.02 8.65
N TYR A 74 4.53 -7.84 9.23
CA TYR A 74 4.32 -6.58 8.54
C TYR A 74 5.32 -6.38 7.38
N GLU A 75 6.61 -6.65 7.58
CA GLU A 75 7.61 -6.58 6.52
C GLU A 75 7.36 -7.62 5.42
N PHE A 76 6.99 -8.83 5.80
CA PHE A 76 6.63 -9.88 4.84
C PHE A 76 5.41 -9.46 4.00
N GLU A 77 4.41 -8.87 4.61
CA GLU A 77 3.22 -8.36 3.91
C GLU A 77 3.57 -7.26 2.91
N ILE A 78 4.40 -6.29 3.29
CA ILE A 78 4.91 -5.26 2.37
C ILE A 78 5.58 -5.91 1.15
N LYS A 79 6.51 -6.82 1.37
CA LYS A 79 7.23 -7.52 0.29
C LYS A 79 6.28 -8.34 -0.60
N SER A 80 5.27 -8.95 0.00
CA SER A 80 4.23 -9.70 -0.73
C SER A 80 3.41 -8.78 -1.63
N ILE A 81 2.92 -7.65 -1.12
CA ILE A 81 2.16 -6.66 -1.90
C ILE A 81 3.00 -6.12 -3.06
N LEU A 82 4.25 -5.73 -2.80
CA LEU A 82 5.16 -5.22 -3.83
C LEU A 82 5.41 -6.26 -4.92
N GLY A 83 5.67 -7.51 -4.54
CA GLY A 83 5.89 -8.60 -5.49
C GLY A 83 4.66 -8.90 -6.34
N ARG A 84 3.46 -8.90 -5.74
CA ARG A 84 2.19 -9.08 -6.47
C ARG A 84 1.91 -7.99 -7.48
N LEU A 85 2.35 -6.77 -7.23
CA LEU A 85 2.20 -5.63 -8.14
C LEU A 85 3.42 -5.42 -9.06
N GLY A 86 4.36 -6.38 -9.09
CA GLY A 86 5.52 -6.36 -9.98
C GLY A 86 6.50 -5.23 -9.69
N ILE A 87 6.68 -4.89 -8.40
CA ILE A 87 7.60 -3.86 -7.92
C ILE A 87 8.80 -4.55 -7.28
N GLU A 88 9.91 -4.67 -8.03
CA GLU A 88 11.07 -5.47 -7.62
C GLU A 88 12.29 -4.62 -7.24
N HIS A 89 12.52 -3.50 -7.94
CA HIS A 89 13.73 -2.69 -7.81
C HIS A 89 13.51 -1.47 -6.93
N LEU A 90 13.55 -1.65 -5.61
CA LEU A 90 13.21 -0.61 -4.64
C LEU A 90 14.16 0.59 -4.61
N ASP A 91 15.41 0.43 -5.05
CA ASP A 91 16.40 1.52 -5.16
C ASP A 91 16.15 2.44 -6.38
N GLN A 92 15.25 2.02 -7.28
CA GLN A 92 14.92 2.76 -8.47
C GLN A 92 14.26 4.10 -8.12
N LYS A 93 14.62 5.17 -8.84
CA LYS A 93 13.99 6.49 -8.68
C LYS A 93 12.62 6.52 -9.36
N ILE A 94 11.63 7.13 -8.69
CA ILE A 94 10.24 7.18 -9.19
C ILE A 94 10.14 7.85 -10.55
N LYS A 95 10.99 8.85 -10.84
CA LYS A 95 11.03 9.52 -12.15
C LYS A 95 11.31 8.59 -13.34
N THR A 96 11.91 7.42 -13.10
CA THR A 96 12.23 6.45 -14.15
C THR A 96 11.11 5.47 -14.42
N LEU A 97 10.04 5.49 -13.62
CA LEU A 97 8.89 4.62 -13.75
C LEU A 97 7.97 5.07 -14.88
N SER A 98 7.39 4.10 -15.61
CA SER A 98 6.27 4.34 -16.51
C SER A 98 5.01 4.77 -15.75
N GLY A 99 4.02 5.34 -16.45
CA GLY A 99 2.74 5.70 -15.84
C GLY A 99 2.05 4.53 -15.16
N GLY A 100 2.06 3.35 -15.80
CA GLY A 100 1.50 2.13 -15.22
C GLY A 100 2.23 1.66 -13.97
N GLN A 101 3.56 1.72 -13.95
CA GLN A 101 4.35 1.40 -12.77
C GLN A 101 4.08 2.37 -11.62
N ARG A 102 3.94 3.67 -11.91
CA ARG A 102 3.57 4.68 -10.91
C ARG A 102 2.20 4.40 -10.30
N LYS A 103 1.21 4.03 -11.12
CA LYS A 103 -0.12 3.67 -10.65
C LYS A 103 -0.08 2.45 -9.71
N ARG A 104 0.65 1.38 -10.10
CA ARG A 104 0.84 0.21 -9.25
C ARG A 104 1.58 0.52 -7.95
N LEU A 105 2.57 1.42 -8.00
CA LEU A 105 3.28 1.89 -6.80
C LEU A 105 2.34 2.63 -5.84
N ALA A 106 1.48 3.52 -6.35
CA ALA A 106 0.47 4.20 -5.54
C ALA A 106 -0.53 3.23 -4.91
N LEU A 107 -0.98 2.22 -5.67
CA LEU A 107 -1.85 1.16 -5.15
C LEU A 107 -1.13 0.35 -4.05
N ALA A 108 0.11 -0.05 -4.26
CA ALA A 108 0.91 -0.76 -3.26
C ALA A 108 1.00 0.02 -1.95
N LYS A 109 1.33 1.31 -2.02
CA LYS A 109 1.41 2.19 -0.85
C LYS A 109 0.08 2.26 -0.11
N LEU A 110 -1.01 2.41 -0.84
CA LEU A 110 -2.35 2.46 -0.27
C LEU A 110 -2.73 1.17 0.48
N LEU A 111 -2.43 0.00 -0.09
CA LEU A 111 -2.70 -1.28 0.55
C LEU A 111 -1.83 -1.51 1.79
N ILE A 112 -0.55 -1.08 1.75
CA ILE A 112 0.36 -1.14 2.90
C ILE A 112 -0.09 -0.21 4.03
N ASP A 113 -0.62 0.98 3.71
CA ASP A 113 -1.13 1.94 4.69
C ASP A 113 -2.37 1.43 5.43
N ASP A 114 -3.04 0.44 4.88
CA ASP A 114 -4.21 -0.26 5.44
C ASP A 114 -5.23 0.70 6.11
N PRO A 115 -5.87 1.60 5.34
CA PRO A 115 -6.86 2.53 5.87
C PRO A 115 -8.18 1.82 6.16
N ASP A 116 -9.06 2.46 6.93
CA ASP A 116 -10.40 1.95 7.22
C ASP A 116 -11.35 2.03 6.01
N VAL A 117 -11.06 2.94 5.08
CA VAL A 117 -11.84 3.17 3.86
C VAL A 117 -10.92 3.32 2.66
N TYR A 118 -11.12 2.48 1.65
CA TYR A 118 -10.51 2.64 0.34
C TYR A 118 -11.40 3.46 -0.60
N ILE A 119 -10.81 4.45 -1.27
CA ILE A 119 -11.44 5.16 -2.39
C ILE A 119 -10.54 4.94 -3.60
N LEU A 120 -11.02 4.15 -4.55
CA LEU A 120 -10.24 3.68 -5.69
C LEU A 120 -10.78 4.25 -6.98
N ASP A 121 -9.98 5.06 -7.69
CA ASP A 121 -10.31 5.63 -8.98
C ASP A 121 -9.58 4.85 -10.09
N GLU A 122 -10.36 4.09 -10.87
CA GLU A 122 -9.87 3.20 -11.95
C GLU A 122 -8.71 2.29 -11.51
N PRO A 123 -8.88 1.48 -10.44
CA PRO A 123 -7.79 0.69 -9.86
C PRO A 123 -7.31 -0.44 -10.77
N THR A 124 -8.12 -0.88 -11.73
CA THR A 124 -7.81 -1.98 -12.65
C THR A 124 -6.86 -1.58 -13.78
N ASN A 125 -6.74 -0.27 -14.05
CA ASN A 125 -5.86 0.22 -15.10
C ASN A 125 -4.40 -0.18 -14.84
N HIS A 126 -3.74 -0.72 -15.86
CA HIS A 126 -2.35 -1.18 -15.84
C HIS A 126 -2.07 -2.40 -14.95
N LEU A 127 -3.11 -3.14 -14.57
CA LEU A 127 -2.99 -4.45 -13.95
C LEU A 127 -3.13 -5.54 -15.02
N ASP A 128 -2.31 -6.59 -14.93
CA ASP A 128 -2.54 -7.82 -15.67
C ASP A 128 -3.59 -8.70 -14.95
N ILE A 129 -3.93 -9.83 -15.55
CA ILE A 129 -4.99 -10.71 -15.04
C ILE A 129 -4.65 -11.23 -13.63
N GLU A 130 -3.39 -11.61 -13.39
CA GLU A 130 -2.97 -12.16 -12.09
C GLU A 130 -3.02 -11.10 -10.98
N MET A 131 -2.59 -9.87 -11.29
CA MET A 131 -2.67 -8.74 -10.38
C MET A 131 -4.14 -8.38 -10.08
N LEU A 132 -5.00 -8.44 -11.10
CA LEU A 132 -6.42 -8.12 -10.97
C LEU A 132 -7.13 -9.13 -10.06
N GLU A 133 -6.96 -10.43 -10.31
CA GLU A 133 -7.53 -11.51 -9.49
C GLU A 133 -7.05 -11.41 -8.03
N TRP A 134 -5.78 -11.09 -7.83
CA TRP A 134 -5.24 -10.88 -6.50
C TRP A 134 -5.87 -9.65 -5.81
N LEU A 135 -6.06 -8.54 -6.53
CA LEU A 135 -6.70 -7.34 -5.98
C LEU A 135 -8.17 -7.59 -5.62
N GLU A 136 -8.91 -8.32 -6.48
CA GLU A 136 -10.28 -8.76 -6.19
C GLU A 136 -10.34 -9.57 -4.88
N ASP A 137 -9.44 -10.53 -4.72
CA ASP A 137 -9.34 -11.34 -3.51
C ASP A 137 -9.01 -10.50 -2.27
N TRP A 138 -8.05 -9.58 -2.40
CA TRP A 138 -7.71 -8.62 -1.34
C TRP A 138 -8.91 -7.80 -0.88
N LEU A 139 -9.63 -7.19 -1.82
CA LEU A 139 -10.79 -6.35 -1.52
C LEU A 139 -11.96 -7.15 -0.93
N ASN A 140 -12.16 -8.39 -1.37
CA ASN A 140 -13.20 -9.27 -0.82
C ASN A 140 -12.93 -9.71 0.63
N HIS A 141 -11.67 -9.74 1.05
CA HIS A 141 -11.28 -10.05 2.44
C HIS A 141 -11.14 -8.81 3.32
N PHE A 142 -11.13 -7.63 2.72
CA PHE A 142 -11.01 -6.38 3.47
C PHE A 142 -12.24 -6.14 4.35
N GLN A 143 -12.01 -5.79 5.63
CA GLN A 143 -13.09 -5.63 6.63
C GLN A 143 -13.63 -4.19 6.72
N GLY A 144 -13.04 -3.25 5.98
CA GLY A 144 -13.45 -1.86 5.93
C GLY A 144 -14.45 -1.56 4.81
N ALA A 145 -14.61 -0.29 4.48
CA ALA A 145 -15.46 0.17 3.39
C ALA A 145 -14.63 0.43 2.12
N VAL A 146 -15.20 0.09 0.97
CA VAL A 146 -14.56 0.33 -0.34
C VAL A 146 -15.51 1.10 -1.23
N LEU A 147 -15.03 2.21 -1.78
CA LEU A 147 -15.70 2.98 -2.83
C LEU A 147 -14.84 2.90 -4.10
N ILE A 148 -15.41 2.35 -5.16
CA ILE A 148 -14.70 2.13 -6.43
C ILE A 148 -15.38 2.92 -7.53
N VAL A 149 -14.59 3.65 -8.31
CA VAL A 149 -14.97 4.21 -9.60
C VAL A 149 -14.27 3.40 -10.68
N SER A 150 -15.00 2.69 -11.52
CA SER A 150 -14.44 1.87 -12.59
C SER A 150 -15.41 1.71 -13.76
N HIS A 151 -14.85 1.53 -14.95
CA HIS A 151 -15.57 1.11 -16.15
C HIS A 151 -15.55 -0.42 -16.35
N ASP A 152 -14.78 -1.14 -15.55
CA ASP A 152 -14.68 -2.61 -15.58
C ASP A 152 -15.84 -3.23 -14.80
N ARG A 153 -16.86 -3.65 -15.55
CA ARG A 153 -18.07 -4.25 -14.96
C ARG A 153 -17.79 -5.59 -14.28
N VAL A 154 -16.88 -6.39 -14.84
CA VAL A 154 -16.55 -7.70 -14.27
C VAL A 154 -15.88 -7.53 -12.92
N PHE A 155 -14.93 -6.59 -12.83
CA PHE A 155 -14.29 -6.25 -11.57
C PHE A 155 -15.30 -5.74 -10.52
N LEU A 156 -16.22 -4.85 -10.92
CA LEU A 156 -17.26 -4.36 -10.02
C LEU A 156 -18.17 -5.50 -9.53
N ASP A 157 -18.64 -6.36 -10.43
CA ASP A 157 -19.51 -7.49 -10.07
C ASP A 157 -18.82 -8.47 -9.10
N ASN A 158 -17.50 -8.60 -9.17
CA ASN A 158 -16.72 -9.48 -8.30
C ASN A 158 -16.38 -8.87 -6.94
N THR A 159 -16.41 -7.54 -6.80
CA THR A 159 -15.85 -6.84 -5.63
C THR A 159 -16.86 -6.04 -4.81
N VAL A 160 -17.94 -5.53 -5.42
CA VAL A 160 -18.85 -4.61 -4.73
C VAL A 160 -20.22 -5.25 -4.43
N THR A 161 -20.83 -4.81 -3.34
CA THR A 161 -22.16 -5.27 -2.93
C THR A 161 -23.29 -4.37 -3.45
N SER A 162 -22.97 -3.16 -3.92
CA SER A 162 -23.92 -2.18 -4.44
C SER A 162 -23.27 -1.31 -5.48
N ILE A 163 -24.03 -0.95 -6.53
CA ILE A 163 -23.59 -0.08 -7.60
C ILE A 163 -24.45 1.19 -7.61
N LEU A 164 -23.79 2.34 -7.72
CA LEU A 164 -24.42 3.64 -7.95
C LEU A 164 -24.10 4.08 -9.38
N GLU A 165 -25.11 4.32 -10.17
CA GLU A 165 -24.96 4.89 -11.53
C GLU A 165 -25.21 6.40 -11.47
N LEU A 166 -24.25 7.18 -11.97
CA LEU A 166 -24.39 8.63 -12.10
C LEU A 166 -24.72 8.95 -13.55
N ASP A 167 -25.97 9.29 -13.79
CA ASP A 167 -26.43 9.80 -15.09
C ASP A 167 -26.19 11.31 -15.16
N SER A 168 -25.49 11.75 -16.20
CA SER A 168 -25.39 13.18 -16.54
C SER A 168 -26.67 13.59 -17.28
N THR A 169 -27.66 14.13 -16.55
CA THR A 169 -28.79 14.85 -17.13
C THR A 169 -28.39 16.23 -17.62
#